data_a3ca21e44b0e2a3270691ca67a1e9b45
#
_entry.id   a3ca21e44b0e2a3270691ca67a1e9b45
#
_cell.length_a   1.000
_cell.length_b   1.000
_cell.length_c   1.000
_cell.angle_alpha   90.00
_cell.angle_beta   90.00
_cell.angle_gamma   90.00
#
_symmetry.space_group_name_H-M   'P 1'
#
loop_
_entity.id
_entity.type
_entity.pdbx_description
1 polymer ?
#
loop_
_entity_poly.entity_id
_entity_poly.type
_entity_poly.pdbx_seq_one_letter_code
_entity_poly.pdbx_strand_id
1 'polypeptide(L)'
;MTYLTDREVALNRISKGDVVLRWHDAHWQKRIAKPIDVGSKPLGPLGQIFSTFDAGLNALALSESEAAECGFVARPGDQVAHLNDLWNALVLSSSDPESARS
;
A
#
# COMPACT_ATOMS: atom_id res chain seq x y z
N MET A 1 -18.69 -18.22 -14.65
CA MET A 1 -17.68 -17.18 -14.50
C MET A 1 -17.84 -16.48 -13.16
N THR A 2 -16.77 -16.29 -12.46
CA THR A 2 -16.81 -15.68 -11.15
C THR A 2 -16.28 -14.24 -11.21
N TYR A 3 -17.03 -13.31 -10.66
CA TYR A 3 -16.60 -11.92 -10.60
C TYR A 3 -15.96 -11.67 -9.25
N LEU A 4 -14.86 -10.94 -9.25
CA LEU A 4 -14.27 -10.52 -8.01
C LEU A 4 -15.09 -9.38 -7.42
N THR A 5 -15.25 -9.40 -6.11
CA THR A 5 -15.87 -8.28 -5.41
C THR A 5 -14.91 -7.09 -5.41
N ASP A 6 -15.42 -5.91 -5.11
CA ASP A 6 -14.57 -4.73 -4.99
C ASP A 6 -13.47 -4.93 -3.95
N ARG A 7 -13.81 -5.62 -2.86
CA ARG A 7 -12.83 -5.89 -1.82
C ARG A 7 -11.75 -6.85 -2.31
N GLU A 8 -12.11 -7.86 -3.09
CA GLU A 8 -11.15 -8.81 -3.64
C GLU A 8 -10.21 -8.16 -4.63
N VAL A 9 -10.75 -7.28 -5.48
CA VAL A 9 -9.92 -6.52 -6.42
C VAL A 9 -8.95 -5.62 -5.65
N ALA A 10 -9.45 -4.93 -4.62
CA ALA A 10 -8.61 -4.09 -3.79
C ALA A 10 -7.51 -4.92 -3.11
N LEU A 11 -7.86 -6.08 -2.58
CA LEU A 11 -6.89 -6.94 -1.92
C LEU A 11 -5.80 -7.40 -2.89
N ASN A 12 -6.17 -7.75 -4.11
CA ASN A 12 -5.19 -8.14 -5.13
C ASN A 12 -4.22 -7.00 -5.43
N ARG A 13 -4.73 -5.78 -5.52
CA ARG A 13 -3.89 -4.60 -5.75
C ARG A 13 -2.94 -4.37 -4.58
N ILE A 14 -3.46 -4.43 -3.36
CA ILE A 14 -2.65 -4.24 -2.16
C ILE A 14 -1.58 -5.32 -2.06
N SER A 15 -1.91 -6.55 -2.41
CA SER A 15 -0.94 -7.66 -2.38
C SER A 15 0.21 -7.42 -3.35
N LYS A 16 -0.08 -6.89 -4.54
CA LYS A 16 0.98 -6.54 -5.49
C LYS A 16 1.87 -5.44 -4.92
N GLY A 17 1.24 -4.42 -4.31
CA GLY A 17 1.99 -3.33 -3.71
C GLY A 17 2.88 -3.81 -2.58
N ASP A 18 2.38 -4.71 -1.75
CA ASP A 18 3.15 -5.28 -0.65
C ASP A 18 4.40 -6.00 -1.18
N VAL A 19 4.24 -6.79 -2.25
CA VAL A 19 5.38 -7.50 -2.86
C VAL A 19 6.42 -6.51 -3.37
N VAL A 20 5.97 -5.46 -4.05
CA VAL A 20 6.88 -4.43 -4.58
C VAL A 20 7.64 -3.74 -3.45
N LEU A 21 6.94 -3.38 -2.38
CA LEU A 21 7.58 -2.72 -1.24
C LEU A 21 8.57 -3.63 -0.54
N ARG A 22 8.25 -4.91 -0.40
CA ARG A 22 9.15 -5.87 0.23
C ARG A 22 10.41 -6.10 -0.60
N TRP A 23 10.28 -6.02 -1.90
CA TRP A 23 11.44 -6.09 -2.77
C TRP A 23 12.42 -4.97 -2.50
N HIS A 24 11.90 -3.78 -2.23
CA HIS A 24 12.72 -2.62 -1.94
C HIS A 24 13.20 -2.62 -0.48
N ASP A 25 12.30 -2.95 0.45
CA ASP A 25 12.60 -2.93 1.87
C ASP A 25 11.69 -3.92 2.59
N ALA A 26 12.26 -5.01 3.08
CA ALA A 26 11.49 -6.06 3.75
C ALA A 26 10.78 -5.54 5.00
N HIS A 27 11.23 -4.42 5.55
CA HIS A 27 10.65 -3.84 6.76
C HIS A 27 9.95 -2.51 6.46
N TRP A 28 9.34 -2.39 5.28
CA TRP A 28 8.70 -1.15 4.87
C TRP A 28 7.62 -0.69 5.85
N GLN A 29 6.95 -1.63 6.54
CA GLN A 29 5.88 -1.27 7.45
C GLN A 29 6.38 -0.40 8.60
N LYS A 30 7.64 -0.56 8.99
CA LYS A 30 8.23 0.23 10.07
C LYS A 30 8.43 1.69 9.69
N ARG A 31 8.38 2.00 8.41
CA ARG A 31 8.55 3.38 7.94
C ARG A 31 7.22 4.13 7.90
N ILE A 32 6.12 3.44 8.15
CA ILE A 32 4.80 4.08 8.13
C ILE A 32 4.58 4.72 9.49
N ALA A 33 4.50 6.05 9.49
CA ALA A 33 4.35 6.82 10.72
C ALA A 33 2.92 7.19 11.02
N LYS A 34 2.07 7.27 10.01
CA LYS A 34 0.68 7.67 10.15
C LYS A 34 -0.23 6.68 9.43
N PRO A 35 -1.52 6.66 9.76
CA PRO A 35 -2.45 5.80 9.03
C PRO A 35 -2.37 6.08 7.53
N ILE A 36 -2.36 5.03 6.74
CA ILE A 36 -2.24 5.16 5.30
C ILE A 36 -3.55 5.68 4.72
N ASP A 37 -3.43 6.66 3.83
CA ASP A 37 -4.56 7.22 3.09
C ASP A 37 -4.14 7.40 1.64
N VAL A 38 -4.56 6.47 0.78
CA VAL A 38 -4.20 6.50 -0.64
C VAL A 38 -4.93 7.61 -1.40
N GLY A 39 -5.89 8.26 -0.77
CA GLY A 39 -6.51 9.46 -1.32
C GLY A 39 -5.65 10.69 -1.16
N SER A 40 -4.57 10.60 -0.39
CA SER A 40 -3.64 11.70 -0.17
C SER A 40 -2.24 11.19 -0.49
N LYS A 41 -1.58 11.79 -1.48
CA LYS A 41 -0.25 11.33 -1.89
C LYS A 41 0.76 11.31 -0.74
N PRO A 42 0.84 12.36 0.10
CA PRO A 42 1.78 12.34 1.22
C PRO A 42 1.48 11.27 2.27
N LEU A 43 0.23 10.88 2.42
CA LEU A 43 -0.16 9.89 3.43
C LEU A 43 -0.27 8.48 2.86
N GLY A 44 -0.12 8.31 1.55
CA GLY A 44 -0.08 7.00 0.95
C GLY A 44 1.22 6.28 1.29
N PRO A 45 1.33 4.99 0.95
CA PRO A 45 2.53 4.22 1.28
C PRO A 45 3.80 4.84 0.73
N LEU A 46 3.78 5.28 -0.52
CA LEU A 46 4.98 5.83 -1.15
C LEU A 46 5.38 7.16 -0.52
N GLY A 47 4.40 8.01 -0.22
CA GLY A 47 4.68 9.30 0.41
C GLY A 47 5.31 9.16 1.78
N GLN A 48 4.90 8.17 2.54
CA GLN A 48 5.44 7.97 3.88
C GLN A 48 6.80 7.26 3.87
N ILE A 49 7.02 6.35 2.93
CA ILE A 49 8.27 5.59 2.87
C ILE A 49 9.37 6.41 2.19
N PHE A 50 9.05 7.14 1.13
CA PHE A 50 10.03 7.81 0.28
C PHE A 50 10.01 9.33 0.38
N SER A 51 9.26 9.87 1.31
CA SER A 51 9.07 11.31 1.53
C SER A 51 8.10 11.97 0.55
N THR A 52 8.10 11.56 -0.71
CA THR A 52 7.11 12.03 -1.68
C THR A 52 6.66 10.87 -2.55
N PHE A 53 5.48 11.02 -3.13
CA PHE A 53 4.94 10.01 -4.04
C PHE A 53 5.85 9.85 -5.26
N ASP A 54 6.31 10.97 -5.81
CA ASP A 54 7.17 10.92 -7.00
C ASP A 54 8.50 10.24 -6.72
N ALA A 55 9.08 10.50 -5.55
CA ALA A 55 10.32 9.84 -5.17
C ALA A 55 10.12 8.34 -5.08
N GLY A 56 8.95 7.90 -4.59
CA GLY A 56 8.62 6.49 -4.54
C GLY A 56 8.50 5.87 -5.92
N LEU A 57 7.86 6.56 -6.85
CA LEU A 57 7.75 6.07 -8.22
C LEU A 57 9.14 5.87 -8.83
N ASN A 58 10.02 6.83 -8.63
CA ASN A 58 11.37 6.74 -9.15
C ASN A 58 12.15 5.59 -8.51
N ALA A 59 12.06 5.47 -7.21
CA ALA A 59 12.79 4.43 -6.48
C ALA A 59 12.35 3.02 -6.88
N LEU A 60 11.07 2.85 -7.17
CA LEU A 60 10.50 1.55 -7.54
C LEU A 60 10.41 1.36 -9.04
N ALA A 61 10.80 2.36 -9.82
CA ALA A 61 10.74 2.33 -11.29
C ALA A 61 9.30 2.06 -11.79
N LEU A 62 8.32 2.72 -11.19
CA LEU A 62 6.92 2.56 -11.53
C LEU A 62 6.38 3.79 -12.24
N SER A 63 5.44 3.57 -13.15
CA SER A 63 4.62 4.66 -13.70
C SER A 63 3.46 4.91 -12.73
N GLU A 64 2.74 6.02 -12.93
CA GLU A 64 1.56 6.29 -12.12
C GLU A 64 0.50 5.21 -12.30
N SER A 65 0.36 4.71 -13.52
CA SER A 65 -0.58 3.64 -13.81
C SER A 65 -0.22 2.37 -13.04
N GLU A 66 1.05 2.02 -13.01
CA GLU A 66 1.51 0.85 -12.28
C GLU A 66 1.35 1.03 -10.78
N ALA A 67 1.59 2.24 -10.29
CA ALA A 67 1.36 2.53 -8.87
C ALA A 67 -0.10 2.33 -8.49
N ALA A 68 -1.02 2.72 -9.36
CA ALA A 68 -2.45 2.50 -9.11
C ALA A 68 -2.77 1.00 -9.10
N GLU A 69 -2.16 0.22 -9.99
CA GLU A 69 -2.36 -1.22 -10.01
C GLU A 69 -1.86 -1.89 -8.74
N CYS A 70 -0.87 -1.29 -8.08
CA CYS A 70 -0.34 -1.78 -6.82
C CYS A 70 -1.07 -1.22 -5.60
N GLY A 71 -2.11 -0.45 -5.81
CA GLY A 71 -2.88 0.12 -4.71
C GLY A 71 -2.19 1.26 -3.99
N PHE A 72 -1.11 1.82 -4.55
CA PHE A 72 -0.40 2.93 -3.92
C PHE A 72 -1.13 4.25 -4.05
N VAL A 73 -2.06 4.33 -4.98
CA VAL A 73 -2.85 5.54 -5.20
C VAL A 73 -4.22 5.10 -5.70
N ALA A 74 -5.25 5.86 -5.35
CA ALA A 74 -6.61 5.58 -5.80
C ALA A 74 -6.84 6.08 -7.21
N ARG A 75 -7.64 5.34 -7.97
CA ARG A 75 -8.09 5.76 -9.30
C ARG A 75 -9.51 6.31 -9.18
N PRO A 76 -9.97 7.09 -10.17
CA PRO A 76 -11.38 7.51 -10.18
C PRO A 76 -12.28 6.28 -10.07
N GLY A 77 -13.24 6.34 -9.17
CA GLY A 77 -14.15 5.23 -8.93
C GLY A 77 -13.72 4.23 -7.89
N ASP A 78 -12.47 4.30 -7.43
CA ASP A 78 -12.00 3.41 -6.37
C ASP A 78 -12.63 3.78 -5.03
N GLN A 79 -12.84 2.76 -4.21
CA GLN A 79 -13.27 3.00 -2.84
C GLN A 79 -12.04 3.13 -1.96
N VAL A 80 -11.65 4.39 -1.72
CA VAL A 80 -10.44 4.71 -0.97
C VAL A 80 -10.44 4.05 0.41
N ALA A 81 -11.60 4.01 1.07
CA ALA A 81 -11.69 3.42 2.40
C ALA A 81 -11.27 1.95 2.40
N HIS A 82 -11.65 1.19 1.36
CA HIS A 82 -11.26 -0.21 1.27
C HIS A 82 -9.75 -0.37 1.15
N LEU A 83 -9.14 0.45 0.29
CA LEU A 83 -7.69 0.41 0.11
C LEU A 83 -6.97 0.79 1.40
N ASN A 84 -7.45 1.84 2.06
CA ASN A 84 -6.85 2.31 3.30
C ASN A 84 -6.94 1.23 4.38
N ASP A 85 -8.10 0.60 4.53
CA ASP A 85 -8.29 -0.43 5.53
C ASP A 85 -7.33 -1.60 5.32
N LEU A 86 -7.16 -2.03 4.07
CA LEU A 86 -6.28 -3.14 3.75
C LEU A 86 -4.82 -2.79 4.00
N TRP A 87 -4.39 -1.59 3.58
CA TRP A 87 -3.03 -1.15 3.85
C TRP A 87 -2.74 -1.05 5.34
N ASN A 88 -3.66 -0.46 6.10
CA ASN A 88 -3.48 -0.29 7.53
C ASN A 88 -3.49 -1.63 8.26
N ALA A 89 -4.27 -2.59 7.77
CA ALA A 89 -4.25 -3.93 8.33
C ALA A 89 -2.89 -4.60 8.12
N LEU A 90 -2.27 -4.39 6.96
CA LEU A 90 -0.94 -4.93 6.70
C LEU A 90 0.10 -4.32 7.63
N VAL A 91 0.02 -3.01 7.86
CA VAL A 91 0.95 -2.35 8.77
C VAL A 91 0.80 -2.90 10.18
N LEU A 92 -0.42 -3.03 10.64
CA LEU A 92 -0.68 -3.55 11.97
C LEU A 92 -0.26 -5.00 12.12
N SER A 93 -0.51 -5.83 11.13
CA SER A 93 -0.15 -7.24 11.23
C SER A 93 1.35 -7.44 11.28
N SER A 94 2.11 -6.54 10.66
CA SER A 94 3.55 -6.61 10.69
C SER A 94 4.14 -6.31 12.06
N SER A 95 3.45 -5.50 12.85
CA SER A 95 3.97 -5.13 14.17
C SER A 95 3.66 -6.16 15.23
N ASP A 96 2.75 -7.08 14.96
CA ASP A 96 2.30 -8.07 15.92
C ASP A 96 3.24 -9.24 16.19
N PRO A 97 3.85 -9.83 15.17
CA PRO A 97 4.48 -11.14 15.36
C PRO A 97 5.51 -11.18 16.46
N GLU A 98 6.31 -10.15 16.57
CA GLU A 98 7.33 -10.15 17.58
C GLU A 98 6.78 -9.99 18.97
N SER A 99 5.78 -9.13 19.10
CA SER A 99 5.12 -8.96 20.38
C SER A 99 4.45 -10.24 20.81
N ALA A 100 3.83 -10.92 19.87
CA ALA A 100 3.10 -12.14 20.18
C ALA A 100 4.04 -13.26 20.61
N ARG A 101 5.24 -13.26 20.11
CA ARG A 101 6.18 -14.33 20.42
C ARG A 101 7.10 -14.02 21.58
N SER A 102 7.17 -12.81 21.94
CA SER A 102 8.09 -12.38 23.01
C SER A 102 7.67 -12.78 24.41
#